data_6dc840b6ab98d5e028dafa72d56e0a2a
#
_entry.id   6dc840b6ab98d5e028dafa72d56e0a2a
#
_cell.length_a   1.000
_cell.length_b   1.000
_cell.length_c   1.000
_cell.angle_alpha   90.00
_cell.angle_beta   90.00
_cell.angle_gamma   90.00
#
_symmetry.space_group_name_H-M   'P 1'
#
loop_
_entity.id
_entity.type
_entity.pdbx_description
1 polymer ?
#
loop_
_entity_poly.entity_id
_entity_poly.type
_entity_poly.pdbx_seq_one_letter_code
_entity_poly.pdbx_strand_id
1 'polypeptide(L)'
;MKPTPQAIGYVRVSTSGQAENGVSLDTQKARIRAWTDANGYGLLAVYIEAGLSGGRADNRPELQRALEATCRKGRALVVYSLSRLARSTKDTIEIADRLARAQADLVSLSEKIDTTSASGKMVFRMLAVLSEFERDLVSERTSAALQHKKANGERVGRVPYGMDLDPDGVHLRENSDEQAAIVRMVDWRGRGWGYEKIARNLEAHGIPAKNGPRWHGKVVRSILLARPPTK
;
A
#
# COMPACT_ATOMS: atom_id res chain seq x y z
N MET A 1 -38.46 -0.94 25.85
CA MET A 1 -37.25 -0.10 25.89
C MET A 1 -36.35 -0.47 24.78
N LYS A 2 -35.81 0.52 23.99
CA LYS A 2 -34.77 0.20 23.02
C LYS A 2 -33.50 -0.22 23.78
N PRO A 3 -32.78 -1.28 23.36
CA PRO A 3 -31.55 -1.68 24.03
C PRO A 3 -30.53 -0.53 23.94
N THR A 4 -29.82 -0.28 25.02
CA THR A 4 -28.75 0.72 25.11
C THR A 4 -27.69 0.39 24.03
N PRO A 5 -27.32 1.30 23.15
CA PRO A 5 -26.27 1.06 22.16
C PRO A 5 -24.94 0.80 22.87
N GLN A 6 -24.11 -0.03 22.27
CA GLN A 6 -22.87 -0.53 22.90
C GLN A 6 -21.64 0.04 22.21
N ALA A 7 -20.59 0.32 22.96
CA ALA A 7 -19.31 0.79 22.44
C ALA A 7 -18.15 -0.11 22.87
N ILE A 8 -17.16 -0.21 22.01
CA ILE A 8 -15.85 -0.83 22.25
C ILE A 8 -14.82 0.28 22.13
N GLY A 9 -13.98 0.45 23.14
CA GLY A 9 -12.85 1.36 23.11
C GLY A 9 -11.61 0.67 22.55
N TYR A 10 -10.80 1.41 21.78
CA TYR A 10 -9.46 0.98 21.39
C TYR A 10 -8.46 2.10 21.64
N VAL A 11 -7.35 1.76 22.30
CA VAL A 11 -6.27 2.70 22.64
C VAL A 11 -4.92 2.08 22.28
N ARG A 12 -3.96 2.93 21.86
CA ARG A 12 -2.61 2.50 21.46
C ARG A 12 -1.54 3.44 21.99
N VAL A 13 -0.42 2.88 22.43
CA VAL A 13 0.82 3.60 22.70
C VAL A 13 1.99 3.03 21.91
N SER A 14 3.02 3.85 21.65
CA SER A 14 4.31 3.40 21.13
C SER A 14 5.19 2.86 22.25
N THR A 15 6.15 1.97 21.93
CA THR A 15 7.11 1.33 22.85
C THR A 15 8.02 2.31 23.61
N SER A 16 8.19 3.52 23.11
CA SER A 16 9.14 4.49 23.66
C SER A 16 8.63 5.27 24.87
N GLY A 17 7.50 4.88 25.48
CA GLY A 17 7.00 5.50 26.72
C GLY A 17 6.71 7.02 26.63
N GLN A 18 7.12 7.66 25.55
CA GLN A 18 6.83 9.06 25.26
C GLN A 18 5.57 9.11 24.40
N ALA A 19 4.58 9.79 24.91
CA ALA A 19 3.33 10.05 24.22
C ALA A 19 3.63 10.80 22.89
N GLU A 20 3.56 10.12 21.76
CA GLU A 20 3.40 10.84 20.50
C GLU A 20 2.17 11.73 20.66
N ASN A 21 2.37 13.04 20.62
CA ASN A 21 1.39 14.10 20.90
C ASN A 21 0.90 14.21 22.36
N GLY A 22 1.67 13.78 23.39
CA GLY A 22 1.39 14.10 24.79
C GLY A 22 0.15 13.42 25.41
N VAL A 23 -0.51 12.46 24.76
CA VAL A 23 -1.75 11.84 25.26
C VAL A 23 -1.48 10.44 25.81
N SER A 24 -1.54 10.32 27.15
CA SER A 24 -1.34 9.06 27.86
C SER A 24 -2.49 8.06 27.60
N LEU A 25 -2.24 6.76 27.88
CA LEU A 25 -3.29 5.72 27.83
C LEU A 25 -4.50 6.08 28.70
N ASP A 26 -4.24 6.61 29.89
CA ASP A 26 -5.33 6.93 30.83
C ASP A 26 -6.15 8.11 30.32
N THR A 27 -5.52 9.10 29.70
CA THR A 27 -6.24 10.20 29.02
C THR A 27 -7.09 9.67 27.87
N GLN A 28 -6.56 8.76 27.03
CA GLN A 28 -7.35 8.17 25.95
C GLN A 28 -8.56 7.41 26.49
N LYS A 29 -8.38 6.56 27.52
CA LYS A 29 -9.47 5.83 28.18
C LYS A 29 -10.52 6.76 28.79
N ALA A 30 -10.06 7.80 29.50
CA ALA A 30 -10.96 8.77 30.13
C ALA A 30 -11.82 9.49 29.08
N ARG A 31 -11.22 9.90 27.95
CA ARG A 31 -11.95 10.54 26.85
C ARG A 31 -12.96 9.60 26.19
N ILE A 32 -12.63 8.31 26.01
CA ILE A 32 -13.56 7.31 25.48
C ILE A 32 -14.73 7.12 26.43
N ARG A 33 -14.49 6.98 27.74
CA ARG A 33 -15.55 6.87 28.73
C ARG A 33 -16.46 8.09 28.78
N ALA A 34 -15.87 9.28 28.81
CA ALA A 34 -16.64 10.52 28.78
C ALA A 34 -17.55 10.65 27.57
N TRP A 35 -17.05 10.21 26.39
CA TRP A 35 -17.86 10.22 25.18
C TRP A 35 -19.01 9.19 25.26
N THR A 36 -18.74 7.97 25.70
CA THR A 36 -19.78 6.93 25.83
C THR A 36 -20.88 7.35 26.79
N ASP A 37 -20.51 7.93 27.95
CA ASP A 37 -21.45 8.41 28.95
C ASP A 37 -22.31 9.57 28.42
N ALA A 38 -21.67 10.54 27.74
CA ALA A 38 -22.36 11.70 27.18
C ALA A 38 -23.33 11.33 26.03
N ASN A 39 -23.06 10.25 25.30
CA ASN A 39 -23.88 9.82 24.16
C ASN A 39 -24.80 8.63 24.45
N GLY A 40 -24.88 8.17 25.72
CA GLY A 40 -25.77 7.11 26.15
C GLY A 40 -25.36 5.72 25.64
N TYR A 41 -24.06 5.48 25.43
CA TYR A 41 -23.53 4.16 25.06
C TYR A 41 -23.04 3.39 26.26
N GLY A 42 -23.32 2.10 26.31
CA GLY A 42 -22.70 1.18 27.27
C GLY A 42 -21.29 0.77 26.79
N LEU A 43 -20.24 1.18 27.50
CA LEU A 43 -18.86 0.76 27.20
C LEU A 43 -18.63 -0.68 27.67
N LEU A 44 -18.49 -1.62 26.72
CA LEU A 44 -18.31 -3.05 27.04
C LEU A 44 -16.87 -3.39 27.40
N ALA A 45 -15.91 -2.88 26.68
CA ALA A 45 -14.49 -3.14 26.88
C ALA A 45 -13.63 -2.05 26.27
N VAL A 46 -12.37 -1.93 26.74
CA VAL A 46 -11.32 -1.12 26.13
C VAL A 46 -10.12 -2.02 25.82
N TYR A 47 -9.82 -2.20 24.55
CA TYR A 47 -8.67 -2.96 24.09
C TYR A 47 -7.44 -2.07 24.04
N ILE A 48 -6.32 -2.58 24.56
CA ILE A 48 -5.10 -1.81 24.74
C ILE A 48 -3.98 -2.44 23.92
N GLU A 49 -3.56 -1.77 22.86
CA GLU A 49 -2.40 -2.17 22.06
C GLU A 49 -1.14 -1.54 22.64
N ALA A 50 -0.36 -2.33 23.37
CA ALA A 50 0.88 -1.89 23.97
C ALA A 50 2.08 -2.24 23.07
N GLY A 51 2.91 -1.24 22.77
CA GLY A 51 4.31 -1.47 22.48
C GLY A 51 4.71 -2.09 21.15
N LEU A 52 3.89 -2.16 20.12
CA LEU A 52 4.34 -2.64 18.81
C LEU A 52 4.85 -1.51 17.93
N SER A 53 6.18 -1.36 17.86
CA SER A 53 6.85 -0.54 16.85
C SER A 53 6.85 -1.30 15.51
N GLY A 54 6.36 -0.66 14.45
CA GLY A 54 6.77 -0.99 13.09
C GLY A 54 5.97 -2.03 12.29
N GLY A 55 4.94 -2.72 12.77
CA GLY A 55 4.24 -3.76 12.01
C GLY A 55 3.01 -3.29 11.21
N ARG A 56 2.59 -4.07 10.20
CA ARG A 56 1.32 -3.93 9.48
C ARG A 56 0.13 -4.08 10.44
N ALA A 57 -1.08 -3.66 10.02
CA ALA A 57 -2.31 -3.82 10.81
C ALA A 57 -2.56 -5.29 11.23
N ASP A 58 -2.07 -6.25 10.43
CA ASP A 58 -2.13 -7.69 10.71
C ASP A 58 -1.38 -8.10 11.98
N ASN A 59 -0.44 -7.29 12.46
CA ASN A 59 0.37 -7.56 13.67
C ASN A 59 -0.19 -6.84 14.93
N ARG A 60 -1.47 -6.46 14.93
CA ARG A 60 -2.14 -5.80 16.04
C ARG A 60 -3.25 -6.68 16.61
N PRO A 61 -2.94 -7.62 17.49
CA PRO A 61 -3.91 -8.59 18.01
C PRO A 61 -5.06 -7.92 18.75
N GLU A 62 -4.78 -6.86 19.53
CA GLU A 62 -5.83 -6.16 20.27
C GLU A 62 -6.75 -5.34 19.36
N LEU A 63 -6.23 -4.78 18.25
CA LEU A 63 -7.06 -4.16 17.22
C LEU A 63 -8.00 -5.18 16.57
N GLN A 64 -7.49 -6.37 16.22
CA GLN A 64 -8.34 -7.41 15.63
C GLN A 64 -9.44 -7.86 16.60
N ARG A 65 -9.11 -8.06 17.87
CA ARG A 65 -10.09 -8.37 18.91
C ARG A 65 -11.13 -7.26 19.09
N ALA A 66 -10.69 -5.99 19.09
CA ALA A 66 -11.59 -4.85 19.18
C ALA A 66 -12.55 -4.80 17.97
N LEU A 67 -12.04 -5.03 16.75
CA LEU A 67 -12.84 -5.09 15.53
C LEU A 67 -13.84 -6.24 15.56
N GLU A 68 -13.43 -7.44 15.96
CA GLU A 68 -14.32 -8.60 16.11
C GLU A 68 -15.42 -8.34 17.12
N ALA A 69 -15.08 -7.73 18.27
CA ALA A 69 -16.05 -7.38 19.29
C ALA A 69 -17.00 -6.28 18.81
N THR A 70 -16.53 -5.35 17.95
CA THR A 70 -17.35 -4.26 17.43
C THR A 70 -18.19 -4.71 16.24
N CYS A 71 -17.71 -5.62 15.37
CA CYS A 71 -18.43 -6.10 14.17
C CYS A 71 -19.70 -6.89 14.52
N ARG A 72 -20.55 -6.31 15.39
CA ARG A 72 -21.88 -6.77 15.75
C ARG A 72 -22.83 -5.60 15.65
N LYS A 73 -24.03 -5.85 15.11
CA LYS A 73 -25.04 -4.83 14.84
C LYS A 73 -25.26 -3.89 16.05
N GLY A 74 -25.27 -2.59 15.79
CA GLY A 74 -25.56 -1.55 16.77
C GLY A 74 -24.42 -1.25 17.75
N ARG A 75 -23.17 -1.60 17.41
CA ARG A 75 -21.98 -1.24 18.18
C ARG A 75 -21.17 -0.15 17.50
N ALA A 76 -20.42 0.60 18.31
CA ALA A 76 -19.47 1.61 17.82
C ALA A 76 -18.05 1.29 18.32
N LEU A 77 -17.06 1.40 17.44
CA LEU A 77 -15.65 1.45 17.80
C LEU A 77 -15.28 2.89 18.11
N VAL A 78 -14.85 3.17 19.33
CA VAL A 78 -14.46 4.51 19.78
C VAL A 78 -12.96 4.56 19.98
N VAL A 79 -12.30 5.47 19.26
CA VAL A 79 -10.86 5.70 19.34
C VAL A 79 -10.56 7.16 19.69
N TYR A 80 -9.41 7.42 20.28
CA TYR A 80 -9.01 8.79 20.58
C TYR A 80 -8.74 9.58 19.27
N SER A 81 -8.01 8.97 18.32
CA SER A 81 -7.71 9.57 17.01
C SER A 81 -7.54 8.49 15.93
N LEU A 82 -7.72 8.86 14.67
CA LEU A 82 -7.50 7.96 13.54
C LEU A 82 -6.04 7.48 13.47
N SER A 83 -5.08 8.30 13.86
CA SER A 83 -3.67 7.92 13.93
C SER A 83 -3.37 6.81 14.96
N ARG A 84 -4.23 6.64 15.96
CA ARG A 84 -4.18 5.50 16.91
C ARG A 84 -4.83 4.26 16.33
N LEU A 85 -5.85 4.44 15.50
CA LEU A 85 -6.54 3.33 14.83
C LEU A 85 -5.69 2.73 13.71
N ALA A 86 -5.14 3.55 12.81
CA ALA A 86 -4.42 3.10 11.65
C ALA A 86 -3.20 3.99 11.35
N ARG A 87 -2.27 3.49 10.52
CA ARG A 87 -1.08 4.23 10.10
C ARG A 87 -1.25 4.94 8.77
N SER A 88 -2.21 4.50 8.00
CA SER A 88 -2.55 5.10 6.71
C SER A 88 -4.04 5.38 6.64
N THR A 89 -4.40 6.37 5.84
CA THR A 89 -5.80 6.66 5.55
C THR A 89 -6.48 5.45 4.89
N LYS A 90 -5.75 4.71 4.07
CA LYS A 90 -6.25 3.48 3.44
C LYS A 90 -6.69 2.45 4.49
N ASP A 91 -5.83 2.15 5.47
CA ASP A 91 -6.18 1.19 6.53
C ASP A 91 -7.39 1.67 7.35
N THR A 92 -7.49 2.99 7.57
CA THR A 92 -8.64 3.59 8.27
C THR A 92 -9.94 3.36 7.48
N ILE A 93 -9.91 3.55 6.17
CA ILE A 93 -11.05 3.33 5.28
C ILE A 93 -11.45 1.84 5.28
N GLU A 94 -10.49 0.94 5.13
CA GLU A 94 -10.73 -0.51 5.16
C GLU A 94 -11.37 -0.97 6.49
N ILE A 95 -10.92 -0.41 7.60
CA ILE A 95 -11.51 -0.68 8.92
C ILE A 95 -12.95 -0.16 8.98
N ALA A 96 -13.20 1.07 8.55
CA ALA A 96 -14.54 1.65 8.58
C ALA A 96 -15.52 0.93 7.63
N ASP A 97 -15.08 0.50 6.47
CA ASP A 97 -15.87 -0.33 5.56
C ASP A 97 -16.21 -1.69 6.18
N ARG A 98 -15.26 -2.31 6.88
CA ARG A 98 -15.50 -3.54 7.64
C ARG A 98 -16.58 -3.35 8.69
N LEU A 99 -16.51 -2.25 9.45
CA LEU A 99 -17.51 -1.91 10.46
C LEU A 99 -18.87 -1.62 9.81
N ALA A 100 -18.91 -0.85 8.73
CA ALA A 100 -20.15 -0.51 8.02
C ALA A 100 -20.87 -1.76 7.48
N ARG A 101 -20.14 -2.74 6.91
CA ARG A 101 -20.70 -4.04 6.46
C ARG A 101 -21.33 -4.81 7.63
N ALA A 102 -20.77 -4.68 8.83
CA ALA A 102 -21.31 -5.30 10.05
C ALA A 102 -22.42 -4.46 10.72
N GLN A 103 -22.85 -3.36 10.09
CA GLN A 103 -23.77 -2.38 10.68
C GLN A 103 -23.29 -1.83 12.03
N ALA A 104 -21.99 -1.66 12.17
CA ALA A 104 -21.30 -1.03 13.28
C ALA A 104 -20.71 0.31 12.84
N ASP A 105 -20.41 1.18 13.79
CA ASP A 105 -19.96 2.54 13.52
C ASP A 105 -18.54 2.79 14.06
N LEU A 106 -17.90 3.86 13.53
CA LEU A 106 -16.60 4.36 13.97
C LEU A 106 -16.73 5.76 14.54
N VAL A 107 -16.11 5.98 15.70
CA VAL A 107 -16.02 7.29 16.34
C VAL A 107 -14.57 7.63 16.61
N SER A 108 -14.12 8.78 16.14
CA SER A 108 -12.80 9.34 16.41
C SER A 108 -12.95 10.69 17.12
N LEU A 109 -12.44 10.76 18.36
CA LEU A 109 -12.70 11.89 19.25
C LEU A 109 -11.91 13.14 18.87
N SER A 110 -10.65 12.98 18.44
CA SER A 110 -9.77 14.09 18.09
C SER A 110 -10.23 14.79 16.82
N GLU A 111 -10.55 14.02 15.79
CA GLU A 111 -11.01 14.53 14.49
C GLU A 111 -12.50 14.86 14.47
N LYS A 112 -13.24 14.58 15.57
CA LYS A 112 -14.69 14.75 15.67
C LYS A 112 -15.47 14.03 14.56
N ILE A 113 -14.99 12.87 14.17
CA ILE A 113 -15.63 11.98 13.19
C ILE A 113 -16.53 11.01 13.95
N ASP A 114 -17.81 10.98 13.59
CA ASP A 114 -18.80 10.11 14.21
C ASP A 114 -19.73 9.53 13.15
N THR A 115 -19.47 8.30 12.74
CA THR A 115 -20.26 7.62 11.71
C THR A 115 -21.60 7.07 12.23
N THR A 116 -21.94 7.27 13.51
CA THR A 116 -23.30 6.98 14.01
C THR A 116 -24.32 7.95 13.41
N SER A 117 -23.88 9.13 12.99
CA SER A 117 -24.70 10.15 12.34
C SER A 117 -24.55 10.12 10.82
N ALA A 118 -25.60 10.55 10.09
CA ALA A 118 -25.57 10.66 8.65
C ALA A 118 -24.52 11.67 8.15
N SER A 119 -24.37 12.81 8.84
CA SER A 119 -23.37 13.83 8.55
C SER A 119 -21.94 13.30 8.76
N GLY A 120 -21.67 12.57 9.83
CA GLY A 120 -20.37 11.97 10.08
C GLY A 120 -20.00 10.90 9.05
N LYS A 121 -20.97 10.08 8.62
CA LYS A 121 -20.79 9.15 7.49
C LYS A 121 -20.42 9.89 6.21
N MET A 122 -21.07 10.99 5.92
CA MET A 122 -20.76 11.82 4.75
C MET A 122 -19.34 12.37 4.82
N VAL A 123 -18.96 12.99 5.94
CA VAL A 123 -17.61 13.55 6.16
C VAL A 123 -16.55 12.46 6.00
N PHE A 124 -16.76 11.28 6.61
CA PHE A 124 -15.82 10.17 6.50
C PHE A 124 -15.66 9.71 5.03
N ARG A 125 -16.75 9.60 4.27
CA ARG A 125 -16.70 9.24 2.83
C ARG A 125 -15.95 10.29 2.01
N MET A 126 -16.12 11.58 2.31
CA MET A 126 -15.38 12.64 1.63
C MET A 126 -13.86 12.54 1.89
N LEU A 127 -13.46 12.24 3.13
CA LEU A 127 -12.04 11.99 3.47
C LEU A 127 -11.48 10.77 2.72
N ALA A 128 -12.28 9.73 2.54
CA ALA A 128 -11.91 8.55 1.76
C ALA A 128 -11.62 8.91 0.30
N VAL A 129 -12.55 9.60 -0.35
CA VAL A 129 -12.41 10.06 -1.74
C VAL A 129 -11.20 10.99 -1.90
N LEU A 130 -10.98 11.93 -0.98
CA LEU A 130 -9.83 12.83 -1.03
C LEU A 130 -8.50 12.07 -0.95
N SER A 131 -8.43 11.04 -0.11
CA SER A 131 -7.23 10.21 0.03
C SER A 131 -6.94 9.33 -1.21
N GLU A 132 -7.97 8.87 -1.91
CA GLU A 132 -7.82 8.21 -3.20
C GLU A 132 -7.30 9.19 -4.25
N PHE A 133 -7.89 10.35 -4.34
CA PHE A 133 -7.48 11.40 -5.26
C PHE A 133 -6.02 11.84 -5.06
N GLU A 134 -5.59 12.06 -3.81
CA GLU A 134 -4.18 12.38 -3.53
C GLU A 134 -3.22 11.26 -3.99
N ARG A 135 -3.61 10.00 -3.81
CA ARG A 135 -2.81 8.84 -4.26
C ARG A 135 -2.71 8.80 -5.79
N ASP A 136 -3.82 9.03 -6.48
CA ASP A 136 -3.87 9.02 -7.93
C ASP A 136 -3.02 10.17 -8.51
N LEU A 137 -3.09 11.36 -7.93
CA LEU A 137 -2.22 12.48 -8.30
C LEU A 137 -0.73 12.17 -8.13
N VAL A 138 -0.34 11.51 -7.03
CA VAL A 138 1.06 11.09 -6.81
C VAL A 138 1.47 10.05 -7.84
N SER A 139 0.59 9.10 -8.16
CA SER A 139 0.82 8.07 -9.18
C SER A 139 1.00 8.68 -10.57
N GLU A 140 0.12 9.60 -10.97
CA GLU A 140 0.21 10.32 -12.24
C GLU A 140 1.51 11.13 -12.36
N ARG A 141 1.87 11.91 -11.33
CA ARG A 141 3.12 12.68 -11.30
C ARG A 141 4.35 11.78 -11.41
N THR A 142 4.35 10.65 -10.69
CA THR A 142 5.44 9.68 -10.73
C THR A 142 5.54 9.06 -12.12
N SER A 143 4.42 8.67 -12.72
CA SER A 143 4.36 8.10 -14.06
C SER A 143 4.86 9.09 -15.12
N ALA A 144 4.41 10.35 -15.05
CA ALA A 144 4.86 11.42 -15.95
C ALA A 144 6.37 11.68 -15.83
N ALA A 145 6.89 11.74 -14.59
CA ALA A 145 8.32 11.92 -14.35
C ALA A 145 9.16 10.75 -14.91
N LEU A 146 8.69 9.50 -14.76
CA LEU A 146 9.36 8.33 -15.30
C LEU A 146 9.31 8.29 -16.85
N GLN A 147 8.19 8.71 -17.45
CA GLN A 147 8.07 8.84 -18.89
C GLN A 147 9.01 9.92 -19.44
N HIS A 148 9.09 11.08 -18.80
CA HIS A 148 10.01 12.15 -19.17
C HIS A 148 11.47 11.68 -19.11
N LYS A 149 11.88 11.02 -18.03
CA LYS A 149 13.22 10.42 -17.92
C LYS A 149 13.50 9.43 -19.05
N LYS A 150 12.53 8.55 -19.35
CA LYS A 150 12.65 7.59 -20.43
C LYS A 150 12.78 8.26 -21.80
N ALA A 151 12.05 9.33 -22.07
CA ALA A 151 12.13 10.10 -23.31
C ALA A 151 13.48 10.79 -23.47
N ASN A 152 14.12 11.20 -22.38
CA ASN A 152 15.46 11.79 -22.37
C ASN A 152 16.60 10.74 -22.43
N GLY A 153 16.30 9.46 -22.55
CA GLY A 153 17.30 8.40 -22.53
C GLY A 153 17.93 8.14 -21.14
N GLU A 154 17.34 8.68 -20.08
CA GLU A 154 17.80 8.46 -18.72
C GLU A 154 17.41 7.06 -18.21
N ARG A 155 18.25 6.52 -17.33
CA ARG A 155 17.95 5.24 -16.69
C ARG A 155 16.70 5.31 -15.83
N VAL A 156 15.75 4.42 -16.11
CA VAL A 156 14.58 4.17 -15.27
C VAL A 156 14.63 2.73 -14.75
N GLY A 157 14.99 2.56 -13.50
CA GLY A 157 15.13 1.24 -12.89
C GLY A 157 16.41 0.49 -13.31
N ARG A 158 16.28 -0.79 -13.69
CA ARG A 158 17.42 -1.60 -14.13
C ARG A 158 17.81 -1.25 -15.56
N VAL A 159 19.12 -1.26 -15.83
CA VAL A 159 19.64 -1.08 -17.19
C VAL A 159 19.11 -2.24 -18.08
N PRO A 160 18.38 -1.93 -19.17
CA PRO A 160 17.84 -2.96 -20.04
C PRO A 160 18.97 -3.68 -20.82
N TYR A 161 18.70 -4.90 -21.29
CA TYR A 161 19.59 -5.62 -22.19
C TYR A 161 19.69 -4.87 -23.53
N GLY A 162 20.87 -4.73 -24.05
CA GLY A 162 21.17 -3.92 -25.24
C GLY A 162 21.65 -2.51 -24.94
N MET A 163 21.66 -2.11 -23.67
CA MET A 163 22.09 -0.77 -23.25
C MET A 163 23.08 -0.87 -22.09
N ASP A 164 24.02 0.04 -21.99
CA ASP A 164 24.88 0.25 -20.83
C ASP A 164 24.57 1.59 -20.17
N LEU A 165 25.00 1.74 -18.92
CA LEU A 165 24.95 3.01 -18.24
C LEU A 165 26.14 3.86 -18.69
N ASP A 166 25.89 5.10 -19.07
CA ASP A 166 26.95 6.04 -19.43
C ASP A 166 27.79 6.41 -18.18
N PRO A 167 29.05 6.87 -18.34
CA PRO A 167 29.89 7.31 -17.22
C PRO A 167 29.27 8.39 -16.32
N ASP A 168 28.31 9.15 -16.80
CA ASP A 168 27.55 10.13 -16.01
C ASP A 168 26.59 9.49 -14.99
N GLY A 169 26.38 8.16 -15.04
CA GLY A 169 25.51 7.42 -14.15
C GLY A 169 24.00 7.65 -14.36
N VAL A 170 23.62 8.41 -15.36
CA VAL A 170 22.23 8.85 -15.61
C VAL A 170 21.71 8.33 -16.96
N HIS A 171 22.44 8.56 -18.04
CA HIS A 171 22.02 8.23 -19.38
C HIS A 171 22.34 6.78 -19.77
N LEU A 172 21.57 6.26 -20.72
CA LEU A 172 21.79 4.96 -21.32
C LEU A 172 22.45 5.12 -22.69
N ARG A 173 23.46 4.29 -22.96
CA ARG A 173 24.09 4.15 -24.28
C ARG A 173 23.93 2.75 -24.82
N GLU A 174 23.97 2.59 -26.12
CA GLU A 174 23.90 1.26 -26.75
C GLU A 174 25.13 0.42 -26.44
N ASN A 175 24.90 -0.85 -26.11
CA ASN A 175 25.91 -1.90 -25.97
C ASN A 175 25.92 -2.70 -27.30
N SER A 176 26.98 -2.56 -28.11
CA SER A 176 27.08 -3.17 -29.44
C SER A 176 26.92 -4.69 -29.43
N ASP A 177 27.52 -5.37 -28.45
CA ASP A 177 27.48 -6.84 -28.35
C ASP A 177 26.08 -7.34 -27.97
N GLU A 178 25.46 -6.67 -27.02
CA GLU A 178 24.09 -6.98 -26.61
C GLU A 178 23.09 -6.63 -27.73
N GLN A 179 23.29 -5.55 -28.48
CA GLN A 179 22.47 -5.22 -29.65
C GLN A 179 22.58 -6.27 -30.73
N ALA A 180 23.80 -6.76 -31.03
CA ALA A 180 24.01 -7.85 -32.00
C ALA A 180 23.29 -9.14 -31.55
N ALA A 181 23.30 -9.43 -30.23
CA ALA A 181 22.55 -10.56 -29.67
C ALA A 181 21.04 -10.39 -29.85
N ILE A 182 20.51 -9.18 -29.64
CA ILE A 182 19.08 -8.88 -29.86
C ILE A 182 18.71 -9.10 -31.34
N VAL A 183 19.54 -8.68 -32.30
CA VAL A 183 19.28 -8.92 -33.72
C VAL A 183 19.15 -10.41 -34.02
N ARG A 184 20.05 -11.25 -33.44
CA ARG A 184 19.93 -12.71 -33.55
C ARG A 184 18.68 -13.27 -32.95
N MET A 185 18.26 -12.75 -31.75
CA MET A 185 17.00 -13.18 -31.12
C MET A 185 15.79 -12.88 -32.02
N VAL A 186 15.76 -11.72 -32.66
CA VAL A 186 14.70 -11.32 -33.61
C VAL A 186 14.65 -12.26 -34.80
N ASP A 187 15.82 -12.54 -35.43
CA ASP A 187 15.93 -13.45 -36.56
C ASP A 187 15.43 -14.87 -36.22
N TRP A 188 15.93 -15.44 -35.12
CA TRP A 188 15.48 -16.76 -34.65
C TRP A 188 13.98 -16.79 -34.30
N ARG A 189 13.46 -15.70 -33.75
CA ARG A 189 12.02 -15.59 -33.50
C ARG A 189 11.22 -15.53 -34.80
N GLY A 190 11.69 -14.81 -35.81
CA GLY A 190 11.09 -14.75 -37.13
C GLY A 190 11.07 -16.11 -37.84
N ARG A 191 12.06 -16.98 -37.58
CA ARG A 191 12.09 -18.39 -38.03
C ARG A 191 11.17 -19.32 -37.19
N GLY A 192 10.34 -18.78 -36.32
CA GLY A 192 9.36 -19.57 -35.52
C GLY A 192 9.92 -20.21 -34.26
N TRP A 193 11.15 -19.87 -33.81
CA TRP A 193 11.70 -20.48 -32.58
C TRP A 193 10.98 -19.99 -31.33
N GLY A 194 10.74 -20.94 -30.41
CA GLY A 194 10.24 -20.64 -29.07
C GLY A 194 11.29 -19.92 -28.20
N TYR A 195 10.86 -19.13 -27.24
CA TYR A 195 11.74 -18.34 -26.37
C TYR A 195 12.77 -19.19 -25.60
N GLU A 196 12.38 -20.38 -25.14
CA GLU A 196 13.31 -21.31 -24.46
C GLU A 196 14.37 -21.88 -25.39
N LYS A 197 14.02 -22.13 -26.68
CA LYS A 197 14.99 -22.56 -27.67
C LYS A 197 16.00 -21.45 -27.97
N ILE A 198 15.53 -20.20 -28.06
CA ILE A 198 16.38 -19.02 -28.25
C ILE A 198 17.32 -18.86 -27.06
N ALA A 199 16.82 -18.98 -25.83
CA ALA A 199 17.62 -18.87 -24.61
C ALA A 199 18.77 -19.90 -24.59
N ARG A 200 18.49 -21.16 -24.87
CA ARG A 200 19.51 -22.23 -24.96
C ARG A 200 20.54 -21.96 -26.07
N ASN A 201 20.10 -21.39 -27.19
CA ASN A 201 20.99 -21.11 -28.29
C ASN A 201 21.93 -19.91 -28.00
N LEU A 202 21.47 -18.92 -27.25
CA LEU A 202 22.33 -17.83 -26.75
C LEU A 202 23.45 -18.39 -25.85
N GLU A 203 23.11 -19.31 -24.95
CA GLU A 203 24.09 -19.98 -24.08
C GLU A 203 25.09 -20.81 -24.90
N ALA A 204 24.61 -21.59 -25.88
CA ALA A 204 25.47 -22.40 -26.75
C ALA A 204 26.48 -21.55 -27.57
N HIS A 205 26.11 -20.29 -27.87
CA HIS A 205 27.00 -19.34 -28.55
C HIS A 205 27.85 -18.50 -27.58
N GLY A 206 27.84 -18.79 -26.29
CA GLY A 206 28.61 -18.07 -25.27
C GLY A 206 28.17 -16.63 -25.05
N ILE A 207 26.94 -16.26 -25.44
CA ILE A 207 26.42 -14.91 -25.25
C ILE A 207 25.93 -14.77 -23.79
N PRO A 208 26.53 -13.87 -22.98
CA PRO A 208 26.19 -13.76 -21.57
C PRO A 208 24.83 -13.11 -21.37
N ALA A 209 24.13 -13.52 -20.31
CA ALA A 209 22.96 -12.81 -19.82
C ALA A 209 23.40 -11.63 -18.92
N LYS A 210 22.75 -10.47 -19.03
CA LYS A 210 23.11 -9.29 -18.24
C LYS A 210 22.78 -9.44 -16.75
N ASN A 211 21.68 -10.13 -16.45
CA ASN A 211 21.19 -10.32 -15.08
C ASN A 211 21.05 -11.80 -14.78
N GLY A 212 22.08 -12.38 -14.16
CA GLY A 212 22.08 -13.77 -13.73
C GLY A 212 22.98 -14.69 -14.58
N PRO A 213 23.23 -15.94 -14.13
CA PRO A 213 24.22 -16.81 -14.73
C PRO A 213 23.72 -17.51 -16.01
N ARG A 214 22.41 -17.48 -16.28
CA ARG A 214 21.78 -18.22 -17.39
C ARG A 214 20.69 -17.42 -18.08
N TRP A 215 20.45 -17.76 -19.34
CA TRP A 215 19.31 -17.29 -20.10
C TRP A 215 18.05 -18.08 -19.75
N HIS A 216 16.92 -17.37 -19.67
CA HIS A 216 15.59 -17.95 -19.50
C HIS A 216 14.67 -17.44 -20.59
N GLY A 217 13.77 -18.26 -21.10
CA GLY A 217 12.82 -17.85 -22.13
C GLY A 217 11.97 -16.65 -21.73
N LYS A 218 11.65 -16.47 -20.44
CA LYS A 218 10.97 -15.28 -19.92
C LYS A 218 11.79 -14.00 -20.16
N VAL A 219 13.12 -14.04 -20.03
CA VAL A 219 14.02 -12.90 -20.25
C VAL A 219 14.05 -12.56 -21.73
N VAL A 220 14.24 -13.57 -22.59
CA VAL A 220 14.21 -13.40 -24.07
C VAL A 220 12.87 -12.79 -24.51
N ARG A 221 11.75 -13.31 -23.98
CA ARG A 221 10.42 -12.75 -24.25
C ARG A 221 10.31 -11.28 -23.85
N SER A 222 10.78 -10.94 -22.67
CA SER A 222 10.73 -9.57 -22.15
C SER A 222 11.55 -8.59 -23.03
N ILE A 223 12.75 -9.01 -23.47
CA ILE A 223 13.60 -8.21 -24.36
C ILE A 223 12.91 -7.97 -25.70
N LEU A 224 12.36 -9.01 -26.32
CA LEU A 224 11.71 -8.90 -27.61
C LEU A 224 10.41 -8.10 -27.59
N LEU A 225 9.64 -8.15 -26.48
CA LEU A 225 8.42 -7.38 -26.32
C LEU A 225 8.68 -5.90 -25.96
N ALA A 226 9.83 -5.59 -25.37
CA ALA A 226 10.18 -4.21 -25.03
C ALA A 226 10.62 -3.36 -26.24
N ARG A 227 10.83 -3.99 -27.40
CA ARG A 227 11.14 -3.28 -28.65
C ARG A 227 9.86 -2.82 -29.36
N PRO A 228 9.79 -1.56 -29.82
CA PRO A 228 8.73 -1.18 -30.74
C PRO A 228 8.83 -2.06 -32.02
N PRO A 229 7.69 -2.40 -32.65
CA PRO A 229 7.71 -3.14 -33.91
C PRO A 229 8.54 -2.35 -34.90
N THR A 230 9.62 -2.95 -35.41
CA THR A 230 10.35 -2.43 -36.59
C THR A 230 9.38 -2.38 -37.77
N LYS A 231 9.10 -1.16 -38.27
CA LYS A 231 8.37 -0.97 -39.51
C LYS A 231 9.11 -1.60 -40.64
#